data_872d1275349e5ef0071eb30858099800
#
_entry.id   872d1275349e5ef0071eb30858099800
#
_cell.length_a   1.000
_cell.length_b   1.000
_cell.length_c   1.000
_cell.angle_alpha   90.00
_cell.angle_beta   90.00
_cell.angle_gamma   90.00
#
_symmetry.space_group_name_H-M   'P 1'
#
loop_
_entity.id
_entity.type
_entity.pdbx_description
1 polymer ?
#
loop_
_entity_poly.entity_id
_entity_poly.type
_entity_poly.pdbx_seq_one_letter_code
_entity_poly.pdbx_strand_id
1 'polypeptide(L)'
;MILFIDTAFDITTLVIKKDEKFYKEKIDANISISQVLIERTKIILEKANSKKTDIRLIVFNQGPGNFTSLRVALAYVKAMAFHLNISIITLNSFQIMALSAIKIQSEHPFIVAID
;
A
#
# COMPACT_ATOMS: atom_id res chain seq x y z
N MET A 1 3.68 -13.51 3.53
CA MET A 1 2.69 -12.41 3.71
C MET A 1 3.18 -11.18 2.98
N ILE A 2 2.28 -10.49 2.29
CA ILE A 2 2.58 -9.30 1.50
C ILE A 2 1.86 -8.11 2.12
N LEU A 3 2.58 -6.99 2.31
CA LEU A 3 2.00 -5.73 2.74
C LEU A 3 1.97 -4.75 1.57
N PHE A 4 0.80 -4.22 1.26
CA PHE A 4 0.59 -3.19 0.26
C PHE A 4 0.30 -1.86 0.94
N ILE A 5 0.98 -0.79 0.49
CA ILE A 5 0.81 0.56 1.02
C ILE A 5 0.56 1.53 -0.13
N ASP A 6 -0.53 2.28 -0.03
CA ASP A 6 -0.89 3.32 -0.99
C ASP A 6 -1.27 4.60 -0.25
N THR A 7 -0.45 5.64 -0.40
CA THR A 7 -0.67 6.96 0.18
C THR A 7 -0.77 8.05 -0.89
N ALA A 8 -0.95 7.65 -2.15
CA ALA A 8 -0.92 8.59 -3.28
C ALA A 8 -2.14 9.53 -3.33
N PHE A 9 -3.26 9.12 -2.78
CA PHE A 9 -4.53 9.85 -2.83
C PHE A 9 -5.00 10.25 -1.43
N ASP A 10 -6.18 10.88 -1.36
CA ASP A 10 -6.73 11.38 -0.09
C ASP A 10 -6.99 10.29 0.93
N ILE A 11 -7.24 9.07 0.47
CA ILE A 11 -7.41 7.92 1.34
C ILE A 11 -6.13 7.09 1.31
N THR A 12 -5.54 6.86 2.47
CA THR A 12 -4.43 5.93 2.63
C THR A 12 -4.98 4.53 2.76
N THR A 13 -4.45 3.61 1.98
CA THR A 13 -4.89 2.21 1.98
C THR A 13 -3.73 1.30 2.36
N LEU A 14 -3.96 0.44 3.34
CA LEU A 14 -3.07 -0.66 3.68
C LEU A 14 -3.79 -1.97 3.42
N VAL A 15 -3.10 -2.92 2.81
CA VAL A 15 -3.64 -4.25 2.56
C VAL A 15 -2.59 -5.28 2.95
N ILE A 16 -3.01 -6.30 3.69
CA ILE A 16 -2.21 -7.50 3.91
C ILE A 16 -2.85 -8.65 3.17
N LYS A 17 -2.04 -9.33 2.36
CA LYS A 17 -2.40 -10.63 1.80
C LYS A 17 -1.68 -11.70 2.61
N LYS A 18 -2.46 -12.57 3.24
CA LYS A 18 -1.97 -13.72 4.00
C LYS A 18 -2.71 -14.96 3.54
N ASP A 19 -1.99 -15.88 2.93
CA ASP A 19 -2.58 -17.06 2.28
C ASP A 19 -3.62 -16.61 1.23
N GLU A 20 -4.87 -17.02 1.35
CA GLU A 20 -5.95 -16.63 0.44
C GLU A 20 -6.80 -15.49 0.98
N LYS A 21 -6.40 -14.88 2.11
CA LYS A 21 -7.16 -13.83 2.77
C LYS A 21 -6.54 -12.47 2.57
N PHE A 22 -7.40 -11.44 2.50
CA PHE A 22 -7.01 -10.04 2.42
C PHE A 22 -7.57 -9.27 3.61
N TYR A 23 -6.73 -8.44 4.20
CA TYR A 23 -7.10 -7.55 5.29
C TYR A 23 -6.84 -6.12 4.82
N LYS A 24 -7.81 -5.23 5.01
CA LYS A 24 -7.73 -3.84 4.55
C LYS A 24 -7.91 -2.85 5.69
N GLU A 25 -7.16 -1.77 5.63
CA GLU A 25 -7.37 -0.55 6.39
C GLU A 25 -7.42 0.63 5.43
N LYS A 26 -8.49 1.42 5.48
CA LYS A 26 -8.63 2.67 4.75
C LYS A 26 -8.69 3.81 5.74
N ILE A 27 -7.87 4.83 5.52
CA ILE A 27 -7.70 5.91 6.48
C ILE A 27 -7.84 7.24 5.77
N ASP A 28 -8.74 8.09 6.27
CA ASP A 28 -8.86 9.47 5.84
C ASP A 28 -7.66 10.27 6.33
N ALA A 29 -6.98 10.94 5.42
CA ALA A 29 -5.69 11.57 5.69
C ALA A 29 -5.82 12.99 6.28
N ASN A 30 -6.52 13.14 7.40
CA ASN A 30 -6.53 14.38 8.18
C ASN A 30 -5.50 14.38 9.32
N ILE A 31 -4.70 13.33 9.42
CA ILE A 31 -3.73 13.10 10.49
C ILE A 31 -2.33 12.97 9.88
N SER A 32 -1.30 13.23 10.67
CA SER A 32 0.09 13.02 10.24
C SER A 32 0.28 11.61 9.66
N ILE A 33 0.65 11.54 8.40
CA ILE A 33 0.77 10.25 7.68
C ILE A 33 1.79 9.31 8.35
N SER A 34 2.85 9.83 8.96
CA SER A 34 3.85 9.03 9.65
C SER A 34 3.26 8.28 10.84
N GLN A 35 2.47 8.96 11.68
CA GLN A 35 1.79 8.33 12.79
C GLN A 35 0.76 7.31 12.33
N VAL A 36 -0.01 7.67 11.31
CA VAL A 36 -1.05 6.81 10.73
C VAL A 36 -0.44 5.51 10.24
N LEU A 37 0.66 5.56 9.51
CA LEU A 37 1.30 4.36 8.98
C LEU A 37 1.80 3.43 10.09
N ILE A 38 2.40 3.97 11.14
CA ILE A 38 2.90 3.17 12.26
C ILE A 38 1.74 2.49 12.99
N GLU A 39 0.73 3.26 13.37
CA GLU A 39 -0.42 2.75 14.13
C GLU A 39 -1.25 1.75 13.34
N ARG A 40 -1.54 2.09 12.08
CA ARG A 40 -2.41 1.26 11.25
C ARG A 40 -1.75 -0.01 10.77
N THR A 41 -0.42 0.02 10.59
CA THR A 41 0.33 -1.21 10.33
C THR A 41 0.19 -2.19 11.50
N LYS A 42 0.27 -1.70 12.73
CA LYS A 42 0.04 -2.54 13.92
C LYS A 42 -1.37 -3.12 13.94
N ILE A 43 -2.37 -2.29 13.67
CA ILE A 43 -3.77 -2.71 13.68
C ILE A 43 -4.04 -3.77 12.63
N ILE A 44 -3.57 -3.57 11.40
CA ILE A 44 -3.81 -4.53 10.32
C ILE A 44 -3.07 -5.86 10.57
N LEU A 45 -1.88 -5.80 11.16
CA LEU A 45 -1.15 -7.01 11.56
C LEU A 45 -1.91 -7.79 12.64
N GLU A 46 -2.48 -7.09 13.61
CA GLU A 46 -3.32 -7.73 14.63
C GLU A 46 -4.55 -8.39 14.02
N LYS A 47 -5.22 -7.71 13.10
CA LYS A 47 -6.36 -8.29 12.38
C LYS A 47 -5.97 -9.58 11.64
N ALA A 48 -4.79 -9.61 11.07
CA ALA A 48 -4.26 -10.76 10.35
C ALA A 48 -3.64 -11.81 11.28
N ASN A 49 -3.67 -11.58 12.58
CA ASN A 49 -3.03 -12.42 13.58
C ASN A 49 -1.57 -12.71 13.22
N SER A 50 -0.82 -11.67 12.89
CA SER A 50 0.53 -11.76 12.35
C SER A 50 1.46 -10.73 12.97
N LYS A 51 2.76 -10.93 12.76
CA LYS A 51 3.82 -10.03 13.23
C LYS A 51 4.52 -9.38 12.05
N LYS A 52 5.23 -8.27 12.29
CA LYS A 52 6.05 -7.61 11.25
C LYS A 52 7.02 -8.59 10.59
N THR A 53 7.60 -9.49 11.36
CA THR A 53 8.55 -10.49 10.88
C THR A 53 7.94 -11.49 9.90
N ASP A 54 6.61 -11.55 9.81
CA ASP A 54 5.92 -12.40 8.83
C ASP A 54 5.84 -11.75 7.44
N ILE A 55 6.11 -10.45 7.34
CA ILE A 55 6.12 -9.74 6.08
C ILE A 55 7.33 -10.17 5.26
N ARG A 56 7.09 -10.62 4.03
CA ARG A 56 8.14 -11.08 3.11
C ARG A 56 8.35 -10.13 1.94
N LEU A 57 7.38 -9.28 1.67
CA LEU A 57 7.40 -8.36 0.54
C LEU A 57 6.54 -7.15 0.86
N ILE A 58 7.02 -5.97 0.49
CA ILE A 58 6.23 -4.75 0.53
C ILE A 58 5.97 -4.31 -0.90
N VAL A 59 4.71 -4.03 -1.22
CA VAL A 59 4.30 -3.42 -2.49
C VAL A 59 3.87 -1.99 -2.19
N PHE A 60 4.46 -1.04 -2.88
CA PHE A 60 4.29 0.39 -2.59
C PHE A 60 3.87 1.14 -3.84
N ASN A 61 2.82 1.97 -3.73
CA ASN A 61 2.45 2.89 -4.79
C ASN A 61 3.39 4.10 -4.75
N GLN A 62 4.26 4.22 -5.75
CA GLN A 62 5.23 5.31 -5.86
C GLN A 62 4.64 6.60 -6.44
N GLY A 63 3.36 6.62 -6.78
CA GLY A 63 2.71 7.77 -7.40
C GLY A 63 2.52 7.59 -8.90
N PRO A 64 2.09 8.64 -9.60
CA PRO A 64 1.88 9.99 -9.09
C PRO A 64 0.72 10.12 -8.10
N GLY A 65 0.80 11.15 -7.28
CA GLY A 65 -0.20 11.47 -6.28
C GLY A 65 0.30 12.53 -5.30
N ASN A 66 -0.21 12.52 -4.08
CA ASN A 66 0.17 13.48 -3.06
C ASN A 66 1.67 13.37 -2.72
N PHE A 67 2.43 14.38 -3.09
CA PHE A 67 3.89 14.37 -3.00
C PHE A 67 4.42 14.23 -1.56
N THR A 68 3.82 14.95 -0.62
CA THR A 68 4.24 14.90 0.79
C THR A 68 3.98 13.52 1.40
N SER A 69 2.78 12.99 1.18
CA SER A 69 2.41 11.66 1.69
C SER A 69 3.29 10.56 1.07
N LEU A 70 3.58 10.67 -0.22
CA LEU A 70 4.44 9.70 -0.91
C LEU A 70 5.86 9.67 -0.34
N ARG A 71 6.43 10.84 -0.05
CA ARG A 71 7.77 10.93 0.52
C ARG A 71 7.85 10.34 1.92
N VAL A 72 6.87 10.66 2.77
CA VAL A 72 6.79 10.11 4.12
C VAL A 72 6.61 8.59 4.10
N ALA A 73 5.71 8.11 3.25
CA ALA A 73 5.47 6.68 3.10
C ALA A 73 6.69 5.94 2.55
N LEU A 74 7.39 6.53 1.59
CA LEU A 74 8.61 5.94 1.03
C LEU A 74 9.68 5.77 2.11
N ALA A 75 9.88 6.78 2.96
CA ALA A 75 10.83 6.70 4.07
C ALA A 75 10.46 5.57 5.03
N TYR A 76 9.18 5.45 5.37
CA TYR A 76 8.67 4.39 6.24
C TYR A 76 8.88 3.01 5.63
N VAL A 77 8.53 2.85 4.36
CA VAL A 77 8.68 1.58 3.63
C VAL A 77 10.14 1.16 3.53
N LYS A 78 11.03 2.09 3.21
CA LYS A 78 12.47 1.81 3.14
C LYS A 78 13.04 1.39 4.49
N ALA A 79 12.65 2.09 5.57
CA ALA A 79 13.10 1.76 6.92
C ALA A 79 12.63 0.36 7.33
N MET A 80 11.38 0.04 7.05
CA MET A 80 10.80 -1.27 7.36
C MET A 80 11.50 -2.38 6.56
N ALA A 81 11.67 -2.20 5.26
CA ALA A 81 12.30 -3.17 4.40
C ALA A 81 13.76 -3.42 4.80
N PHE A 82 14.48 -2.37 5.16
CA PHE A 82 15.84 -2.48 5.65
C PHE A 82 15.91 -3.27 6.97
N HIS A 83 15.04 -2.93 7.91
CA HIS A 83 14.99 -3.59 9.22
C HIS A 83 14.62 -5.07 9.10
N LEU A 84 13.69 -5.40 8.23
CA LEU A 84 13.22 -6.77 8.04
C LEU A 84 14.04 -7.55 7.01
N ASN A 85 14.95 -6.88 6.31
CA ASN A 85 15.75 -7.45 5.22
C ASN A 85 14.88 -8.10 4.15
N ILE A 86 13.90 -7.36 3.67
CA ILE A 86 12.95 -7.80 2.64
C ILE A 86 12.94 -6.84 1.45
N SER A 87 12.37 -7.32 0.34
CA SER A 87 12.30 -6.55 -0.90
C SER A 87 11.09 -5.63 -0.94
N ILE A 88 11.23 -4.55 -1.72
CA ILE A 88 10.12 -3.64 -2.06
C ILE A 88 9.88 -3.75 -3.55
N ILE A 89 8.61 -3.90 -3.93
CA ILE A 89 8.17 -3.75 -5.33
C ILE A 89 7.37 -2.46 -5.40
N THR A 90 7.72 -1.60 -6.35
CA THR A 90 6.96 -0.37 -6.57
C THR A 90 6.05 -0.52 -7.76
N LEU A 91 4.84 0.00 -7.62
CA LEU A 91 3.87 0.17 -8.71
C LEU A 91 3.57 1.66 -8.83
N ASN A 92 3.20 2.13 -10.01
CA ASN A 92 2.70 3.48 -10.14
C ASN A 92 1.17 3.49 -10.07
N SER A 93 0.60 4.69 -9.86
CA SER A 93 -0.85 4.85 -9.72
C SER A 93 -1.62 4.40 -10.95
N PHE A 94 -1.05 4.57 -12.15
CA PHE A 94 -1.66 4.12 -13.40
C PHE A 94 -1.74 2.60 -13.46
N GLN A 95 -0.69 1.90 -13.05
CA GLN A 95 -0.66 0.43 -13.01
C GLN A 95 -1.71 -0.11 -12.03
N ILE A 96 -1.84 0.51 -10.87
CA ILE A 96 -2.83 0.10 -9.87
C ILE A 96 -4.25 0.31 -10.39
N MET A 97 -4.52 1.45 -11.02
CA MET A 97 -5.83 1.73 -11.62
C MET A 97 -6.14 0.76 -12.75
N ALA A 98 -5.15 0.44 -13.59
CA ALA A 98 -5.30 -0.51 -14.68
C ALA A 98 -5.63 -1.92 -14.17
N LEU A 99 -4.95 -2.38 -13.11
CA LEU A 99 -5.23 -3.66 -12.49
C LEU A 99 -6.63 -3.72 -11.91
N SER A 100 -7.09 -2.63 -11.29
CA SER A 100 -8.46 -2.54 -10.77
C SER A 100 -9.49 -2.57 -11.90
N ALA A 101 -9.23 -1.92 -13.02
CA ALA A 101 -10.11 -1.90 -14.19
C ALA A 101 -10.20 -3.27 -14.86
N ILE A 102 -9.11 -4.02 -14.91
CA ILE A 102 -9.08 -5.38 -15.47
C ILE A 102 -10.05 -6.31 -14.74
N LYS A 103 -10.17 -6.17 -13.43
CA LYS A 103 -11.12 -6.96 -12.64
C LYS A 103 -12.58 -6.67 -13.00
N ILE A 104 -12.86 -5.49 -13.54
CA ILE A 104 -14.22 -5.04 -13.86
C ILE A 104 -14.53 -5.31 -15.34
N GLN A 105 -13.55 -5.13 -16.25
CA GLN A 105 -13.73 -5.25 -17.69
C GLN A 105 -12.54 -5.96 -18.32
N SER A 106 -12.54 -7.29 -18.29
CA SER A 106 -11.40 -8.09 -18.76
C SER A 106 -11.26 -8.16 -20.29
N GLU A 107 -12.27 -7.75 -21.09
CA GLU A 107 -12.32 -8.00 -22.53
C GLU A 107 -12.15 -6.77 -23.41
N HIS A 108 -12.11 -5.57 -22.84
CA HIS A 108 -12.06 -4.32 -23.63
C HIS A 108 -10.81 -3.51 -23.30
N PRO A 109 -10.17 -2.92 -24.34
CA PRO A 109 -9.07 -1.99 -24.09
C PRO A 109 -9.57 -0.76 -23.33
N PHE A 110 -8.73 -0.23 -22.47
CA PHE A 110 -9.06 0.95 -21.68
C PHE A 110 -7.83 1.85 -21.55
N ILE A 111 -8.08 3.14 -21.33
CA ILE A 111 -7.04 4.14 -21.10
C ILE A 111 -7.16 4.59 -19.65
N VAL A 112 -6.04 4.60 -18.93
CA VAL A 112 -5.96 5.11 -17.58
C VAL A 112 -5.25 6.45 -17.59
N ALA A 113 -5.91 7.49 -17.09
CA ALA A 113 -5.34 8.82 -16.99
C ALA A 113 -5.61 9.42 -15.61
N ILE A 114 -4.65 10.21 -15.12
CA ILE A 114 -4.75 10.95 -13.86
C ILE A 114 -4.46 12.42 -14.17
N ASP A 115 -5.40 13.28 -13.79
CA ASP A 115 -5.24 14.73 -13.95
C ASP A 115 -4.42 15.33 -12.80
#